data_8f3385222b62e338d0c5250891c6bfc3
#
_entry.id   8f3385222b62e338d0c5250891c6bfc3
#
_cell.length_a   1.000
_cell.length_b   1.000
_cell.length_c   1.000
_cell.angle_alpha   90.00
_cell.angle_beta   90.00
_cell.angle_gamma   90.00
#
_symmetry.space_group_name_H-M   'P 1'
#
loop_
_entity.id
_entity.type
_entity.pdbx_description
1 polymer ?
#
loop_
_entity_poly.entity_id
_entity_poly.type
_entity_poly.pdbx_seq_one_letter_code
_entity_poly.pdbx_strand_id
1 'polypeptide(L)'
;EEPSPQELEDSFLRYAGDVTASRAESTAYHLSGTPEKDGYKNLVTMMVPVDRVRACARQYGVTVTELLCAAMMQAIADLQAEKVPNVRHRKPVKVLIPVNLRNLFPSRSLRNFASYITPEIDPRTGDYTFSEICAAVHHRMGLENNTHTLRSKFAANVASEKSPVLKVMPLFI
;
A
#
# COMPACT_ATOMS: atom_id res chain seq x y z
N GLU A 1 -19.61 10.24 -27.51
CA GLU A 1 -19.18 8.93 -28.04
C GLU A 1 -19.48 7.85 -27.02
N GLU A 2 -20.04 6.73 -27.46
CA GLU A 2 -20.23 5.58 -26.59
C GLU A 2 -18.87 4.91 -26.30
N PRO A 3 -18.63 4.45 -25.05
CA PRO A 3 -17.38 3.81 -24.70
C PRO A 3 -17.23 2.48 -25.45
N SER A 4 -16.01 2.20 -25.92
CA SER A 4 -15.69 0.94 -26.58
C SER A 4 -15.76 -0.25 -25.60
N PRO A 5 -15.99 -1.49 -26.09
CA PRO A 5 -16.01 -2.68 -25.21
C PRO A 5 -14.70 -2.85 -24.41
N GLN A 6 -13.56 -2.42 -24.94
CA GLN A 6 -12.27 -2.47 -24.25
C GLN A 6 -12.18 -1.49 -23.08
N GLU A 7 -12.87 -0.35 -23.14
CA GLU A 7 -12.93 0.64 -22.07
C GLU A 7 -13.83 0.19 -20.92
N LEU A 8 -14.81 -0.66 -21.21
CA LEU A 8 -15.74 -1.22 -20.22
C LEU A 8 -15.24 -2.55 -19.61
N GLU A 9 -14.16 -3.14 -20.17
CA GLU A 9 -13.61 -4.42 -19.75
C GLU A 9 -13.14 -4.38 -18.28
N ASP A 10 -13.37 -5.46 -17.53
CA ASP A 10 -12.75 -5.68 -16.25
C ASP A 10 -11.37 -6.34 -16.42
N SER A 11 -10.32 -5.53 -16.31
CA SER A 11 -8.96 -5.99 -16.50
C SER A 11 -8.48 -6.96 -15.40
N PHE A 12 -9.07 -6.93 -14.21
CA PHE A 12 -8.74 -7.91 -13.17
C PHE A 12 -9.16 -9.32 -13.61
N LEU A 13 -10.35 -9.47 -14.16
CA LEU A 13 -10.85 -10.75 -14.67
C LEU A 13 -9.99 -11.28 -15.82
N ARG A 14 -9.52 -10.38 -16.68
CA ARG A 14 -8.66 -10.74 -17.83
C ARG A 14 -7.30 -11.27 -17.40
N TYR A 15 -6.69 -10.68 -16.37
CA TYR A 15 -5.30 -10.97 -16.01
C TYR A 15 -5.12 -11.85 -14.76
N ALA A 16 -6.19 -12.16 -14.01
CA ALA A 16 -6.11 -12.96 -12.80
C ALA A 16 -5.52 -14.37 -13.06
N GLY A 17 -5.95 -15.04 -14.15
CA GLY A 17 -5.55 -16.43 -14.42
C GLY A 17 -5.98 -17.37 -13.30
N ASP A 18 -5.31 -18.52 -13.21
CA ASP A 18 -5.60 -19.62 -12.25
C ASP A 18 -4.70 -19.56 -11.01
N VAL A 19 -4.18 -18.37 -10.65
CA VAL A 19 -3.35 -18.23 -9.46
C VAL A 19 -4.22 -18.29 -8.21
N THR A 20 -3.98 -19.27 -7.36
CA THR A 20 -4.79 -19.55 -6.16
C THR A 20 -4.10 -19.17 -4.85
N ALA A 21 -2.79 -18.90 -4.86
CA ALA A 21 -2.02 -18.61 -3.66
C ALA A 21 -1.74 -17.12 -3.52
N SER A 22 -2.18 -16.55 -2.41
CA SER A 22 -1.78 -15.22 -1.94
C SER A 22 -1.24 -15.34 -0.53
N ARG A 23 -0.17 -14.62 -0.22
CA ARG A 23 0.34 -14.54 1.15
C ARG A 23 -0.56 -13.60 1.94
N ALA A 24 -1.08 -14.08 3.06
CA ALA A 24 -1.82 -13.24 4.00
C ALA A 24 -0.91 -12.10 4.53
N GLU A 25 -1.47 -10.90 4.57
CA GLU A 25 -0.78 -9.76 5.18
C GLU A 25 -0.72 -9.95 6.70
N SER A 26 0.46 -9.66 7.28
CA SER A 26 0.62 -9.69 8.74
C SER A 26 -0.09 -8.48 9.38
N THR A 27 -0.37 -8.57 10.69
CA THR A 27 -0.96 -7.47 11.44
C THR A 27 -0.05 -6.24 11.43
N ALA A 28 -0.65 -5.04 11.45
CA ALA A 28 0.07 -3.77 11.50
C ALA A 28 -0.37 -2.94 12.70
N TYR A 29 0.40 -1.90 13.01
CA TYR A 29 -0.01 -0.87 13.94
C TYR A 29 -1.14 -0.04 13.33
N HIS A 30 -2.22 0.12 14.08
CA HIS A 30 -3.36 0.95 13.67
C HIS A 30 -3.30 2.28 14.41
N LEU A 31 -3.28 3.37 13.64
CA LEU A 31 -3.46 4.71 14.19
C LEU A 31 -4.86 4.83 14.77
N SER A 32 -4.95 5.25 16.01
CA SER A 32 -6.21 5.54 16.67
C SER A 32 -6.40 7.06 16.77
N GLY A 33 -7.62 7.51 16.67
CA GLY A 33 -7.99 8.90 16.81
C GLY A 33 -9.47 9.02 17.17
N THR A 34 -9.89 10.22 17.57
CA THR A 34 -11.30 10.54 17.80
C THR A 34 -11.86 11.09 16.48
N PRO A 35 -12.94 10.51 15.94
CA PRO A 35 -13.60 11.07 14.77
C PRO A 35 -14.10 12.49 15.06
N GLU A 36 -13.98 13.37 14.07
CA GLU A 36 -14.59 14.69 14.15
C GLU A 36 -16.12 14.56 14.11
N LYS A 37 -16.79 15.50 14.77
CA LYS A 37 -18.26 15.56 14.78
C LYS A 37 -18.78 15.81 13.37
N ASP A 38 -19.96 15.29 13.08
CA ASP A 38 -20.71 15.55 11.84
C ASP A 38 -19.99 15.16 10.53
N GLY A 39 -19.04 14.21 10.61
CA GLY A 39 -18.30 13.75 9.44
C GLY A 39 -17.31 14.78 8.88
N TYR A 40 -16.99 15.83 9.62
CA TYR A 40 -15.99 16.82 9.24
C TYR A 40 -14.62 16.20 9.01
N LYS A 41 -13.92 16.67 7.97
CA LYS A 41 -12.56 16.21 7.64
C LYS A 41 -11.57 17.36 7.73
N ASN A 42 -10.60 17.22 8.63
CA ASN A 42 -9.46 18.13 8.69
C ASN A 42 -8.50 17.85 7.54
N LEU A 43 -8.25 18.86 6.72
CA LEU A 43 -7.28 18.80 5.62
C LEU A 43 -6.08 19.68 5.94
N VAL A 44 -4.91 19.07 5.97
CA VAL A 44 -3.64 19.78 6.09
C VAL A 44 -2.95 19.79 4.73
N THR A 45 -2.67 20.97 4.19
CA THR A 45 -1.98 21.13 2.92
C THR A 45 -0.61 21.77 3.16
N MET A 46 0.41 21.17 2.56
CA MET A 46 1.78 21.67 2.62
C MET A 46 2.36 21.75 1.20
N MET A 47 3.02 22.86 0.89
CA MET A 47 3.76 23.06 -0.36
C MET A 47 5.25 22.97 -0.09
N VAL A 48 5.95 22.11 -0.80
CA VAL A 48 7.40 21.94 -0.69
C VAL A 48 8.04 22.07 -2.07
N PRO A 49 9.17 22.78 -2.21
CA PRO A 49 9.89 22.89 -3.48
C PRO A 49 10.32 21.50 -3.98
N VAL A 50 9.88 21.11 -5.17
CA VAL A 50 10.12 19.79 -5.73
C VAL A 50 11.60 19.44 -5.85
N ASP A 51 12.44 20.41 -6.15
CA ASP A 51 13.89 20.20 -6.30
C ASP A 51 14.55 19.80 -4.97
N ARG A 52 14.09 20.35 -3.84
CA ARG A 52 14.54 19.94 -2.51
C ARG A 52 14.15 18.50 -2.19
N VAL A 53 12.91 18.14 -2.49
CA VAL A 53 12.42 16.75 -2.28
C VAL A 53 13.21 15.77 -3.14
N ARG A 54 13.45 16.11 -4.42
CA ARG A 54 14.27 15.28 -5.32
C ARG A 54 15.73 15.17 -4.87
N ALA A 55 16.32 16.26 -4.38
CA ALA A 55 17.68 16.23 -3.84
C ALA A 55 17.78 15.33 -2.62
N CYS A 56 16.82 15.43 -1.70
CA CYS A 56 16.74 14.56 -0.54
C CYS A 56 16.57 13.08 -0.94
N ALA A 57 15.67 12.77 -1.87
CA ALA A 57 15.48 11.40 -2.35
C ALA A 57 16.77 10.81 -2.95
N ARG A 58 17.50 11.60 -3.77
CA ARG A 58 18.81 11.20 -4.31
C ARG A 58 19.86 10.95 -3.23
N GLN A 59 19.86 11.74 -2.16
CA GLN A 59 20.79 11.55 -1.04
C GLN A 59 20.64 10.18 -0.38
N TYR A 60 19.38 9.68 -0.30
CA TYR A 60 19.09 8.34 0.24
C TYR A 60 19.04 7.24 -0.83
N GLY A 61 19.30 7.56 -2.09
CA GLY A 61 19.27 6.59 -3.19
C GLY A 61 17.89 6.03 -3.51
N VAL A 62 16.83 6.81 -3.23
CA VAL A 62 15.43 6.37 -3.39
C VAL A 62 14.64 7.30 -4.29
N THR A 63 13.46 6.87 -4.74
CA THR A 63 12.50 7.71 -5.45
C THR A 63 11.76 8.65 -4.49
N VAL A 64 11.11 9.69 -5.02
CA VAL A 64 10.29 10.61 -4.21
C VAL A 64 9.17 9.86 -3.49
N THR A 65 8.53 8.90 -4.13
CA THR A 65 7.48 8.08 -3.51
C THR A 65 8.02 7.26 -2.34
N GLU A 66 9.18 6.65 -2.50
CA GLU A 66 9.84 5.88 -1.44
C GLU A 66 10.26 6.77 -0.26
N LEU A 67 10.80 7.97 -0.56
CA LEU A 67 11.16 8.95 0.47
C LEU A 67 9.94 9.36 1.31
N LEU A 68 8.82 9.71 0.65
CA LEU A 68 7.59 10.12 1.34
C LEU A 68 6.99 8.97 2.15
N CYS A 69 7.05 7.74 1.61
CA CYS A 69 6.65 6.55 2.33
C CYS A 69 7.50 6.32 3.58
N ALA A 70 8.83 6.43 3.45
CA ALA A 70 9.76 6.30 4.57
C ALA A 70 9.50 7.36 5.65
N ALA A 71 9.25 8.61 5.25
CA ALA A 71 8.91 9.69 6.19
C ALA A 71 7.60 9.41 6.95
N MET A 72 6.58 8.89 6.26
CA MET A 72 5.32 8.48 6.90
C MET A 72 5.55 7.32 7.87
N MET A 73 6.34 6.32 7.48
CA MET A 73 6.67 5.18 8.34
C MET A 73 7.42 5.61 9.60
N GLN A 74 8.40 6.52 9.47
CA GLN A 74 9.11 7.09 10.62
C GLN A 74 8.15 7.80 11.56
N ALA A 75 7.29 8.67 11.05
CA ALA A 75 6.32 9.40 11.88
C ALA A 75 5.35 8.45 12.62
N ILE A 76 4.91 7.38 11.97
CA ILE A 76 4.05 6.36 12.60
C ILE A 76 4.83 5.58 13.67
N ALA A 77 6.09 5.24 13.42
CA ALA A 77 6.95 4.55 14.39
C ALA A 77 7.18 5.41 15.64
N ASP A 78 7.44 6.70 15.46
CA ASP A 78 7.62 7.66 16.55
C ASP A 78 6.34 7.79 17.39
N LEU A 79 5.19 7.96 16.76
CA LEU A 79 3.89 7.98 17.43
C LEU A 79 3.59 6.68 18.18
N GLN A 80 3.96 5.54 17.59
CA GLN A 80 3.82 4.26 18.28
C GLN A 80 4.75 4.17 19.50
N ALA A 81 5.98 4.65 19.38
CA ALA A 81 6.95 4.63 20.46
C ALA A 81 6.47 5.44 21.68
N GLU A 82 5.83 6.59 21.44
CA GLU A 82 5.22 7.40 22.51
C GLU A 82 4.03 6.68 23.18
N LYS A 83 3.15 6.08 22.39
CA LYS A 83 1.92 5.43 22.90
C LYS A 83 2.16 4.03 23.46
N VAL A 84 3.19 3.34 22.99
CA VAL A 84 3.55 1.95 23.36
C VAL A 84 5.03 1.90 23.75
N PRO A 85 5.37 2.32 24.99
CA PRO A 85 6.76 2.36 25.46
C PRO A 85 7.43 0.97 25.44
N ASN A 86 6.69 -0.08 25.78
CA ASN A 86 7.22 -1.43 25.78
C ASN A 86 7.38 -1.96 24.34
N VAL A 87 8.62 -2.09 23.89
CA VAL A 87 8.98 -2.54 22.53
C VAL A 87 8.32 -3.87 22.16
N ARG A 88 8.19 -4.81 23.11
CA ARG A 88 7.60 -6.14 22.86
C ARG A 88 6.12 -6.09 22.49
N HIS A 89 5.42 -5.02 22.86
CA HIS A 89 4.00 -4.81 22.54
C HIS A 89 3.80 -4.01 21.26
N ARG A 90 4.87 -3.48 20.66
CA ARG A 90 4.79 -2.77 19.38
C ARG A 90 4.39 -3.73 18.28
N LYS A 91 3.85 -3.16 17.21
CA LYS A 91 3.44 -3.88 16.00
C LYS A 91 4.22 -3.36 14.80
N PRO A 92 4.36 -4.15 13.74
CA PRO A 92 4.94 -3.67 12.50
C PRO A 92 4.24 -2.40 12.00
N VAL A 93 5.02 -1.45 11.51
CA VAL A 93 4.52 -0.25 10.83
C VAL A 93 4.48 -0.56 9.34
N LYS A 94 3.31 -0.36 8.73
CA LYS A 94 3.07 -0.60 7.32
C LYS A 94 2.42 0.62 6.67
N VAL A 95 2.79 0.87 5.43
CA VAL A 95 2.15 1.88 4.58
C VAL A 95 1.72 1.22 3.29
N LEU A 96 0.48 1.45 2.88
CA LEU A 96 -0.05 0.96 1.62
C LEU A 96 0.25 1.95 0.50
N ILE A 97 0.99 1.50 -0.52
CA ILE A 97 1.32 2.29 -1.71
C ILE A 97 0.52 1.74 -2.89
N PRO A 98 -0.40 2.51 -3.47
CA PRO A 98 -1.13 2.08 -4.66
C PRO A 98 -0.20 2.03 -5.88
N VAL A 99 -0.37 0.99 -6.70
CA VAL A 99 0.38 0.77 -7.94
C VAL A 99 -0.56 0.68 -9.12
N ASN A 100 -0.32 1.50 -10.13
CA ASN A 100 -1.05 1.43 -11.38
C ASN A 100 -0.63 0.17 -12.18
N LEU A 101 -1.54 -0.79 -12.27
CA LEU A 101 -1.27 -2.07 -12.94
C LEU A 101 -1.11 -1.93 -14.46
N ARG A 102 -1.57 -0.84 -15.08
CA ARG A 102 -1.46 -0.64 -16.53
C ARG A 102 -0.02 -0.57 -17.03
N ASN A 103 0.93 -0.26 -16.15
CA ASN A 103 2.35 -0.27 -16.48
C ASN A 103 2.90 -1.71 -16.68
N LEU A 104 2.27 -2.70 -16.06
CA LEU A 104 2.68 -4.11 -16.09
C LEU A 104 1.71 -4.99 -16.90
N PHE A 105 0.45 -4.60 -16.96
CA PHE A 105 -0.64 -5.31 -17.62
C PHE A 105 -1.38 -4.34 -18.53
N PRO A 106 -1.04 -4.28 -19.84
CA PRO A 106 -1.65 -3.33 -20.77
C PRO A 106 -3.18 -3.40 -20.78
N SER A 107 -3.84 -2.27 -20.52
CA SER A 107 -5.29 -2.17 -20.49
C SER A 107 -5.76 -0.80 -20.96
N ARG A 108 -6.84 -0.78 -21.75
CA ARG A 108 -7.58 0.42 -22.17
C ARG A 108 -8.80 0.69 -21.30
N SER A 109 -9.08 -0.17 -20.31
CA SER A 109 -10.23 -0.04 -19.43
C SER A 109 -10.23 1.31 -18.70
N LEU A 110 -11.38 1.96 -18.62
CA LEU A 110 -11.62 3.15 -17.80
C LEU A 110 -11.92 2.81 -16.34
N ARG A 111 -12.10 1.52 -16.02
CA ARG A 111 -12.30 1.05 -14.65
C ARG A 111 -11.02 1.16 -13.83
N ASN A 112 -11.18 1.19 -12.51
CA ASN A 112 -10.03 1.13 -11.62
C ASN A 112 -9.23 -0.16 -11.85
N PHE A 113 -7.92 -0.01 -12.15
CA PHE A 113 -7.01 -1.12 -12.33
C PHE A 113 -5.70 -0.83 -11.61
N ALA A 114 -5.77 -0.90 -10.28
CA ALA A 114 -4.66 -0.64 -9.38
C ALA A 114 -4.55 -1.77 -8.33
N SER A 115 -3.34 -2.08 -7.93
CA SER A 115 -3.03 -2.94 -6.78
C SER A 115 -2.24 -2.13 -5.76
N TYR A 116 -1.60 -2.79 -4.81
CA TYR A 116 -0.84 -2.12 -3.77
C TYR A 116 0.41 -2.91 -3.37
N ILE A 117 1.37 -2.18 -2.83
CA ILE A 117 2.56 -2.73 -2.18
C ILE A 117 2.53 -2.24 -0.73
N THR A 118 2.95 -3.07 0.21
CA THR A 118 2.94 -2.77 1.64
C THR A 118 4.35 -2.90 2.23
N PRO A 119 5.22 -1.89 2.07
CA PRO A 119 6.48 -1.85 2.80
C PRO A 119 6.21 -1.89 4.30
N GLU A 120 7.08 -2.57 5.03
CA GLU A 120 6.97 -2.70 6.48
C GLU A 120 8.32 -2.56 7.17
N ILE A 121 8.31 -2.02 8.39
CA ILE A 121 9.38 -2.13 9.38
C ILE A 121 8.80 -2.71 10.67
N ASP A 122 9.59 -3.46 11.41
CA ASP A 122 9.19 -4.04 12.69
C ASP A 122 9.97 -3.42 13.84
N PRO A 123 9.41 -2.44 14.57
CA PRO A 123 10.10 -1.77 15.68
C PRO A 123 10.51 -2.70 16.84
N ARG A 124 10.08 -3.97 16.83
CA ARG A 124 10.51 -4.97 17.81
C ARG A 124 11.90 -5.52 17.54
N THR A 125 12.39 -5.39 16.33
CA THR A 125 13.72 -5.87 15.91
C THR A 125 14.85 -4.89 16.21
N GLY A 126 14.51 -3.66 16.58
CA GLY A 126 15.43 -2.59 16.92
C GLY A 126 14.96 -1.23 16.42
N ASP A 127 15.69 -0.19 16.80
CA ASP A 127 15.46 1.16 16.30
C ASP A 127 16.03 1.30 14.89
N TYR A 128 15.23 1.90 14.00
CA TYR A 128 15.61 2.15 12.62
C TYR A 128 16.07 3.60 12.44
N THR A 129 17.18 3.79 11.79
CA THR A 129 17.55 5.10 11.23
C THR A 129 16.69 5.40 10.00
N PHE A 130 16.51 6.67 9.67
CA PHE A 130 15.74 7.05 8.48
C PHE A 130 16.32 6.45 7.19
N SER A 131 17.65 6.30 7.11
CA SER A 131 18.31 5.63 5.97
C SER A 131 17.92 4.15 5.86
N GLU A 132 17.82 3.43 6.96
CA GLU A 132 17.41 2.02 6.99
C GLU A 132 15.92 1.87 6.60
N ILE A 133 15.07 2.81 7.02
CA ILE A 133 13.67 2.84 6.58
C ILE A 133 13.59 3.06 5.07
N CYS A 134 14.34 4.03 4.53
CA CYS A 134 14.41 4.26 3.08
C CYS A 134 14.86 3.00 2.33
N ALA A 135 15.89 2.32 2.81
CA ALA A 135 16.38 1.08 2.22
C ALA A 135 15.34 -0.04 2.28
N ALA A 136 14.65 -0.21 3.42
CA ALA A 136 13.59 -1.21 3.58
C ALA A 136 12.43 -0.98 2.60
N VAL A 137 11.99 0.28 2.45
CA VAL A 137 10.96 0.66 1.49
C VAL A 137 11.41 0.38 0.06
N HIS A 138 12.62 0.79 -0.31
CA HIS A 138 13.18 0.58 -1.65
C HIS A 138 13.25 -0.90 -2.02
N HIS A 139 13.82 -1.72 -1.14
CA HIS A 139 13.92 -3.16 -1.37
C HIS A 139 12.55 -3.82 -1.49
N ARG A 140 11.61 -3.46 -0.62
CA ARG A 140 10.27 -4.03 -0.65
C ARG A 140 9.53 -3.66 -1.94
N MET A 141 9.62 -2.41 -2.36
CA MET A 141 9.03 -1.96 -3.62
C MET A 141 9.66 -2.68 -4.82
N GLY A 142 10.98 -2.85 -4.85
CA GLY A 142 11.66 -3.60 -5.90
C GLY A 142 11.23 -5.07 -5.97
N LEU A 143 11.08 -5.73 -4.82
CA LEU A 143 10.67 -7.13 -4.74
C LEU A 143 9.20 -7.36 -5.12
N GLU A 144 8.30 -6.44 -4.78
CA GLU A 144 6.85 -6.64 -5.00
C GLU A 144 6.32 -6.01 -6.28
N ASN A 145 7.01 -5.02 -6.84
CA ASN A 145 6.57 -4.34 -8.07
C ASN A 145 6.90 -5.15 -9.33
N ASN A 146 6.36 -6.36 -9.40
CA ASN A 146 6.51 -7.24 -10.54
C ASN A 146 5.19 -7.96 -10.88
N THR A 147 5.10 -8.46 -12.11
CA THR A 147 3.89 -9.08 -12.64
C THR A 147 3.44 -10.31 -11.85
N HIS A 148 4.37 -11.12 -11.34
CA HIS A 148 4.03 -12.34 -10.62
C HIS A 148 3.40 -12.03 -9.26
N THR A 149 4.04 -11.17 -8.46
CA THR A 149 3.57 -10.82 -7.12
C THR A 149 2.26 -10.05 -7.17
N LEU A 150 2.15 -9.06 -8.06
CA LEU A 150 0.93 -8.26 -8.18
C LEU A 150 -0.23 -9.07 -8.74
N ARG A 151 0.02 -9.96 -9.73
CA ARG A 151 -1.00 -10.87 -10.24
C ARG A 151 -1.53 -11.79 -9.14
N SER A 152 -0.65 -12.37 -8.34
CA SER A 152 -1.03 -13.24 -7.22
C SER A 152 -1.95 -12.52 -6.22
N LYS A 153 -1.66 -11.26 -5.89
CA LYS A 153 -2.49 -10.46 -4.99
C LYS A 153 -3.90 -10.24 -5.53
N PHE A 154 -4.04 -9.75 -6.76
CA PHE A 154 -5.37 -9.48 -7.28
C PHE A 154 -6.11 -10.76 -7.74
N ALA A 155 -5.41 -11.81 -8.16
CA ALA A 155 -6.04 -13.09 -8.49
C ALA A 155 -6.74 -13.72 -7.28
N ALA A 156 -6.14 -13.63 -6.10
CA ALA A 156 -6.76 -14.08 -4.86
C ALA A 156 -8.06 -13.29 -4.56
N ASN A 157 -8.06 -11.97 -4.78
CA ASN A 157 -9.26 -11.15 -4.61
C ASN A 157 -10.35 -11.56 -5.60
N VAL A 158 -10.01 -11.73 -6.88
CA VAL A 158 -10.96 -12.20 -7.92
C VAL A 158 -11.52 -13.59 -7.58
N ALA A 159 -10.67 -14.50 -7.10
CA ALA A 159 -11.13 -15.84 -6.67
C ALA A 159 -12.11 -15.75 -5.48
N SER A 160 -11.83 -14.86 -4.54
CA SER A 160 -12.73 -14.62 -3.40
C SER A 160 -14.07 -14.05 -3.84
N GLU A 161 -14.09 -13.08 -4.75
CA GLU A 161 -15.34 -12.51 -5.30
C GLU A 161 -16.18 -13.54 -6.06
N LYS A 162 -15.53 -14.49 -6.73
CA LYS A 162 -16.22 -15.60 -7.45
C LYS A 162 -16.74 -16.69 -6.51
N SER A 163 -16.29 -16.73 -5.27
CA SER A 163 -16.69 -17.78 -4.31
C SER A 163 -18.18 -17.68 -3.98
N PRO A 164 -18.96 -18.73 -4.20
CA PRO A 164 -20.39 -18.73 -3.86
C PRO A 164 -20.62 -18.60 -2.34
N VAL A 165 -19.70 -19.09 -1.54
CA VAL A 165 -19.77 -19.00 -0.07
C VAL A 165 -19.69 -17.54 0.41
N LEU A 166 -18.78 -16.76 -0.17
CA LEU A 166 -18.63 -15.33 0.20
C LEU A 166 -19.81 -14.46 -0.29
N LYS A 167 -20.46 -14.86 -1.40
CA LYS A 167 -21.65 -14.16 -1.90
C LYS A 167 -22.88 -14.31 -1.01
N VAL A 168 -22.94 -15.39 -0.20
CA VAL A 168 -24.07 -15.67 0.71
C VAL A 168 -23.80 -15.17 2.12
N MET A 169 -22.56 -14.84 2.44
CA MET A 169 -22.18 -14.35 3.76
C MET A 169 -22.67 -12.92 3.98
N PRO A 170 -23.53 -12.65 5.01
CA PRO A 170 -23.95 -11.31 5.30
C PRO A 170 -22.75 -10.45 5.70
N LEU A 171 -22.66 -9.24 5.14
CA LEU A 171 -21.73 -8.23 5.60
C LEU A 171 -22.16 -7.79 7.01
N PHE A 172 -21.48 -8.27 8.03
CA PHE A 172 -21.59 -7.67 9.36
C PHE A 172 -20.83 -6.33 9.32
N ILE A 173 -21.60 -5.25 9.30
CA ILE A 173 -21.10 -3.87 9.41
C ILE A 173 -20.93 -3.53 10.88
#